data_8f839edae4f54bdc40cc98d336aa1e3e
#
_entry.id   8f839edae4f54bdc40cc98d336aa1e3e
#
_cell.length_a   1.000
_cell.length_b   1.000
_cell.length_c   1.000
_cell.angle_alpha   90.00
_cell.angle_beta   90.00
_cell.angle_gamma   90.00
#
_symmetry.space_group_name_H-M   'P 1'
#
loop_
_entity.id
_entity.type
_entity.pdbx_description
1 polymer ?
#
loop_
_entity_poly.entity_id
_entity_poly.type
_entity_poly.pdbx_seq_one_letter_code
_entity_poly.pdbx_strand_id
1 'polypeptide(L)'
;TIEYEDNIWQVIDFQHVKPGKGAAFVRSKLRNLRNGNIQEKTFRAGEKVKRAHIERKNMQYLYASGDTHAFMDMNTYEQIELPASQIEYELNFIKENLAVDIMMFEGEVLGIDLPKNVELTVTETEPGIKGDTVSGGSKAATLETGYVVQVPLFINEGDTLIISTTDGKYVSRQN
;
A
#
# COMPACT_ATOMS: atom_id res chain seq x y z
N THR A 1 15.02 1.11 8.20
CA THR A 1 14.26 2.23 8.78
C THR A 1 15.11 2.93 9.84
N ILE A 2 15.18 4.23 9.78
CA ILE A 2 15.99 5.06 10.67
C ILE A 2 15.17 6.21 11.24
N GLU A 3 15.59 6.69 12.43
CA GLU A 3 15.10 7.95 12.99
C GLU A 3 16.10 9.06 12.64
N TYR A 4 15.59 10.13 12.04
CA TYR A 4 16.41 11.27 11.65
C TYR A 4 15.56 12.54 11.63
N GLU A 5 16.06 13.59 12.30
CA GLU A 5 15.35 14.89 12.40
C GLU A 5 13.89 14.76 12.85
N ASP A 6 13.66 13.99 13.93
CA ASP A 6 12.34 13.72 14.52
C ASP A 6 11.34 13.05 13.59
N ASN A 7 11.82 12.44 12.52
CA ASN A 7 11.00 11.67 11.58
C ASN A 7 11.52 10.25 11.44
N ILE A 8 10.67 9.41 10.88
CA ILE A 8 10.99 8.00 10.63
C ILE A 8 11.09 7.82 9.13
N TRP A 9 12.23 7.32 8.69
CA TRP A 9 12.57 7.20 7.28
C TRP A 9 12.87 5.76 6.89
N GLN A 10 12.30 5.33 5.77
CA GLN A 10 12.68 4.09 5.13
C GLN A 10 13.75 4.40 4.10
N VAL A 11 14.89 3.70 4.19
CA VAL A 11 15.92 3.79 3.16
C VAL A 11 15.47 2.97 1.97
N ILE A 12 15.11 3.62 0.87
CA ILE A 12 14.61 2.94 -0.33
C ILE A 12 15.69 2.71 -1.37
N ASP A 13 16.77 3.46 -1.30
CA ASP A 13 17.95 3.27 -2.16
C ASP A 13 19.15 3.94 -1.52
N PHE A 14 20.34 3.42 -1.79
CA PHE A 14 21.58 4.06 -1.33
C PHE A 14 22.72 3.79 -2.29
N GLN A 15 23.65 4.73 -2.33
CA GLN A 15 24.87 4.60 -3.12
C GLN A 15 26.08 4.98 -2.27
N HIS A 16 27.02 4.05 -2.14
CA HIS A 16 28.26 4.28 -1.42
C HIS A 16 29.27 4.89 -2.38
N VAL A 17 29.72 6.11 -2.10
CA VAL A 17 30.64 6.86 -2.97
C VAL A 17 31.99 7.02 -2.27
N LYS A 18 33.06 6.62 -2.96
CA LYS A 18 34.45 6.81 -2.51
C LYS A 18 35.12 7.76 -3.46
N PRO A 19 35.14 9.08 -3.17
CA PRO A 19 35.83 10.04 -4.05
C PRO A 19 37.33 9.82 -4.00
N GLY A 20 38.04 10.13 -5.10
CA GLY A 20 39.48 10.03 -5.15
C GLY A 20 40.20 10.95 -4.18
N LYS A 21 39.59 12.06 -3.80
CA LYS A 21 40.03 12.98 -2.75
C LYS A 21 38.87 13.27 -1.83
N GLY A 22 39.09 13.15 -0.52
CA GLY A 22 38.09 13.42 0.48
C GLY A 22 37.50 12.16 1.13
N ALA A 23 36.64 12.35 2.10
CA ALA A 23 36.04 11.27 2.86
C ALA A 23 34.95 10.57 2.04
N ALA A 24 34.82 9.25 2.21
CA ALA A 24 33.73 8.49 1.63
C ALA A 24 32.37 8.93 2.21
N PHE A 25 31.34 8.86 1.41
CA PHE A 25 29.98 9.21 1.84
C PHE A 25 28.95 8.26 1.24
N VAL A 26 27.75 8.23 1.85
CA VAL A 26 26.62 7.44 1.38
C VAL A 26 25.49 8.38 0.98
N ARG A 27 25.12 8.33 -0.29
CA ARG A 27 23.95 9.05 -0.78
C ARG A 27 22.74 8.15 -0.63
N SER A 28 21.78 8.58 0.17
CA SER A 28 20.59 7.77 0.49
C SER A 28 19.33 8.44 -0.01
N LYS A 29 18.41 7.63 -0.51
CA LYS A 29 17.08 8.05 -0.86
C LYS A 29 16.14 7.56 0.24
N LEU A 30 15.44 8.49 0.86
CA LEU A 30 14.64 8.24 2.06
C LEU A 30 13.17 8.54 1.80
N ARG A 31 12.29 7.66 2.28
CA ARG A 31 10.86 7.90 2.28
C ARG A 31 10.41 8.15 3.71
N ASN A 32 9.73 9.29 3.94
CA ASN A 32 9.13 9.59 5.22
C ASN A 32 7.92 8.69 5.44
N LEU A 33 7.92 7.88 6.50
CA LEU A 33 6.84 6.93 6.76
C LEU A 33 5.57 7.57 7.29
N ARG A 34 5.62 8.85 7.71
CA ARG A 34 4.43 9.57 8.16
C ARG A 34 3.67 10.26 7.03
N ASN A 35 4.38 10.80 6.05
CA ASN A 35 3.75 11.58 4.97
C ASN A 35 4.05 11.08 3.55
N GLY A 36 4.90 10.07 3.40
CA GLY A 36 5.24 9.49 2.11
C GLY A 36 6.23 10.28 1.27
N ASN A 37 6.67 11.43 1.74
CA ASN A 37 7.61 12.27 0.98
C ASN A 37 8.95 11.58 0.81
N ILE A 38 9.57 11.79 -0.34
CA ILE A 38 10.87 11.23 -0.66
C ILE A 38 11.89 12.35 -0.75
N GLN A 39 13.04 12.17 -0.10
CA GLN A 39 14.15 13.11 -0.20
C GLN A 39 15.47 12.36 -0.24
N GLU A 40 16.49 13.02 -0.76
CA GLU A 40 17.85 12.51 -0.74
C GLU A 40 18.62 13.12 0.43
N LYS A 41 19.41 12.29 1.11
CA LYS A 41 20.28 12.71 2.20
C LYS A 41 21.63 12.04 2.05
N THR A 42 22.69 12.82 2.23
CA THR A 42 24.05 12.33 2.21
C THR A 42 24.58 12.16 3.63
N PHE A 43 25.03 10.96 3.96
CA PHE A 43 25.65 10.65 5.24
C PHE A 43 27.13 10.40 5.05
N ARG A 44 27.95 10.83 5.99
CA ARG A 44 29.38 10.49 6.01
C ARG A 44 29.53 8.99 6.27
N ALA A 45 30.52 8.36 5.64
CA ALA A 45 30.83 6.97 5.95
C ALA A 45 31.13 6.82 7.44
N GLY A 46 30.49 5.88 8.09
CA GLY A 46 30.64 5.66 9.54
C GLY A 46 29.79 6.58 10.42
N GLU A 47 29.03 7.50 9.85
CA GLU A 47 28.09 8.32 10.62
C GLU A 47 27.01 7.40 11.22
N LYS A 48 26.74 7.59 12.50
CA LYS A 48 25.74 6.79 13.21
C LYS A 48 24.37 7.44 13.10
N VAL A 49 23.38 6.64 12.69
CA VAL A 49 21.98 7.03 12.71
C VAL A 49 21.21 6.06 13.59
N LYS A 50 20.20 6.56 14.28
CA LYS A 50 19.40 5.73 15.16
C LYS A 50 18.49 4.82 14.34
N ARG A 51 18.50 3.52 14.63
CA ARG A 51 17.62 2.57 13.98
C ARG A 51 16.22 2.69 14.57
N ALA A 52 15.21 2.79 13.69
CA ALA A 52 13.82 2.75 14.13
C ALA A 52 13.30 1.33 14.04
N HIS A 53 12.75 0.82 15.14
CA HIS A 53 12.13 -0.50 15.17
C HIS A 53 10.65 -0.35 14.89
N ILE A 54 10.23 -0.80 13.71
CA ILE A 54 8.83 -0.78 13.32
C ILE A 54 8.19 -2.09 13.76
N GLU A 55 7.12 -1.98 14.55
CA GLU A 55 6.31 -3.13 14.93
C GLU A 55 5.23 -3.33 13.87
N ARG A 56 5.05 -4.58 13.42
CA ARG A 56 4.00 -4.95 12.49
C ARG A 56 2.99 -5.82 13.23
N LYS A 57 1.74 -5.38 13.25
CA LYS A 57 0.64 -6.16 13.83
C LYS A 57 -0.30 -6.58 12.73
N ASN A 58 -0.53 -7.87 12.58
CA ASN A 58 -1.52 -8.38 11.64
C ASN A 58 -2.91 -8.17 12.24
N MET A 59 -3.73 -7.40 11.54
CA MET A 59 -5.08 -7.08 11.98
C MET A 59 -6.08 -7.33 10.86
N GLN A 60 -7.32 -7.58 11.24
CA GLN A 60 -8.40 -7.81 10.30
C GLN A 60 -9.28 -6.57 10.24
N TYR A 61 -9.62 -6.14 9.02
CA TYR A 61 -10.54 -5.03 8.82
C TYR A 61 -11.95 -5.46 9.23
N LEU A 62 -12.62 -4.64 10.01
CA LEU A 62 -13.96 -4.91 10.50
C LEU A 62 -15.02 -4.14 9.73
N TYR A 63 -15.05 -2.81 9.91
CA TYR A 63 -16.10 -1.98 9.37
C TYR A 63 -15.69 -0.51 9.34
N ALA A 64 -16.46 0.27 8.59
CA ALA A 64 -16.35 1.72 8.60
C ALA A 64 -17.41 2.30 9.54
N SER A 65 -17.02 3.33 10.29
CA SER A 65 -17.93 4.08 11.15
C SER A 65 -17.68 5.56 10.94
N GLY A 66 -18.53 6.22 10.14
CA GLY A 66 -18.30 7.61 9.73
C GLY A 66 -17.00 7.73 8.94
N ASP A 67 -16.11 8.60 9.39
CA ASP A 67 -14.82 8.83 8.75
C ASP A 67 -13.70 7.93 9.28
N THR A 68 -14.02 6.95 10.11
CA THR A 68 -13.03 6.03 10.69
C THR A 68 -13.25 4.60 10.21
N HIS A 69 -12.17 3.84 10.25
CA HIS A 69 -12.17 2.44 9.86
C HIS A 69 -11.57 1.60 10.97
N ALA A 70 -12.27 0.55 11.38
CA ALA A 70 -11.90 -0.28 12.52
C ALA A 70 -11.15 -1.53 12.08
N PHE A 71 -10.09 -1.83 12.81
CA PHE A 71 -9.26 -3.02 12.61
C PHE A 71 -9.11 -3.74 13.95
N MET A 72 -9.02 -5.06 13.93
CA MET A 72 -8.90 -5.85 15.13
C MET A 72 -7.78 -6.89 15.03
N ASP A 73 -6.96 -6.96 16.09
CA ASP A 73 -5.99 -8.02 16.26
C ASP A 73 -6.75 -9.29 16.64
N MET A 74 -6.68 -10.32 15.79
CA MET A 74 -7.44 -11.56 16.00
C MET A 74 -6.91 -12.42 17.15
N ASN A 75 -5.71 -12.14 17.64
CA ASN A 75 -5.13 -12.85 18.77
C ASN A 75 -5.49 -12.21 20.11
N THR A 76 -5.42 -10.88 20.18
CA THR A 76 -5.66 -10.13 21.42
C THR A 76 -7.03 -9.51 21.48
N TYR A 77 -7.76 -9.46 20.36
CA TYR A 77 -9.04 -8.75 20.18
C TYR A 77 -8.95 -7.24 20.42
N GLU A 78 -7.73 -6.70 20.44
CA GLU A 78 -7.51 -5.26 20.51
C GLU A 78 -7.96 -4.62 19.21
N GLN A 79 -8.74 -3.54 19.32
CA GLN A 79 -9.23 -2.80 18.17
C GLN A 79 -8.54 -1.45 18.08
N ILE A 80 -8.30 -1.02 16.83
CA ILE A 80 -7.84 0.35 16.55
C ILE A 80 -8.76 0.97 15.49
N GLU A 81 -8.86 2.28 15.51
CA GLU A 81 -9.60 3.02 14.50
C GLU A 81 -8.64 3.96 13.78
N LEU A 82 -8.70 3.97 12.46
CA LEU A 82 -7.89 4.83 11.63
C LEU A 82 -8.79 5.78 10.83
N PRO A 83 -8.43 7.07 10.75
CA PRO A 83 -9.19 8.00 9.92
C PRO A 83 -9.03 7.66 8.44
N ALA A 84 -10.09 7.82 7.67
CA ALA A 84 -10.08 7.56 6.22
C ALA A 84 -8.97 8.36 5.51
N SER A 85 -8.71 9.57 5.97
CA SER A 85 -7.68 10.44 5.38
C SER A 85 -6.26 9.86 5.47
N GLN A 86 -6.01 8.98 6.43
CA GLN A 86 -4.70 8.35 6.59
C GLN A 86 -4.50 7.16 5.66
N ILE A 87 -5.57 6.55 5.18
CA ILE A 87 -5.53 5.30 4.42
C ILE A 87 -6.32 5.37 3.11
N GLU A 88 -6.35 6.54 2.47
CA GLU A 88 -7.16 6.77 1.26
C GLU A 88 -6.85 5.79 0.12
N TYR A 89 -5.57 5.55 -0.15
CA TYR A 89 -5.17 4.63 -1.20
C TYR A 89 -5.58 3.19 -0.85
N GLU A 90 -5.32 2.77 0.38
CA GLU A 90 -5.57 1.42 0.84
C GLU A 90 -7.06 1.07 0.85
N LEU A 91 -7.92 2.07 1.05
CA LEU A 91 -9.37 1.85 1.07
C LEU A 91 -9.92 1.33 -0.26
N ASN A 92 -9.21 1.53 -1.36
CA ASN A 92 -9.61 0.97 -2.66
C ASN A 92 -9.55 -0.56 -2.67
N PHE A 93 -8.82 -1.16 -1.76
CA PHE A 93 -8.52 -2.60 -1.76
C PHE A 93 -9.00 -3.33 -0.52
N ILE A 94 -9.42 -2.61 0.51
CA ILE A 94 -9.81 -3.20 1.78
C ILE A 94 -11.29 -3.55 1.78
N LYS A 95 -11.59 -4.80 2.07
CA LYS A 95 -12.94 -5.26 2.28
C LYS A 95 -13.04 -5.96 3.64
N GLU A 96 -14.26 -6.18 4.11
CA GLU A 96 -14.53 -6.85 5.38
C GLU A 96 -13.75 -8.16 5.48
N ASN A 97 -13.13 -8.38 6.63
CA ASN A 97 -12.34 -9.56 6.95
C ASN A 97 -10.98 -9.68 6.25
N LEU A 98 -10.56 -8.67 5.49
CA LEU A 98 -9.22 -8.69 4.91
C LEU A 98 -8.18 -8.51 6.01
N ALA A 99 -7.16 -9.39 6.03
CA ALA A 99 -6.02 -9.27 6.93
C ALA A 99 -4.99 -8.32 6.32
N VAL A 100 -4.53 -7.36 7.12
CA VAL A 100 -3.51 -6.39 6.73
C VAL A 100 -2.48 -6.27 7.84
N ASP A 101 -1.29 -5.79 7.51
CA ASP A 101 -0.29 -5.47 8.52
C ASP A 101 -0.37 -4.00 8.87
N ILE A 102 -0.52 -3.69 10.15
CA ILE A 102 -0.51 -2.32 10.65
C ILE A 102 0.91 -2.01 11.12
N MET A 103 1.53 -1.00 10.54
CA MET A 103 2.88 -0.58 10.91
C MET A 103 2.81 0.45 12.03
N MET A 104 3.51 0.18 13.12
CA MET A 104 3.49 1.02 14.32
C MET A 104 4.90 1.35 14.79
N PHE A 105 5.07 2.54 15.32
CA PHE A 105 6.31 2.98 15.94
C PHE A 105 5.96 3.63 17.28
N GLU A 106 6.42 3.03 18.38
CA GLU A 106 6.19 3.54 19.74
C GLU A 106 4.73 3.86 20.02
N GLY A 107 3.82 2.99 19.57
CA GLY A 107 2.38 3.16 19.76
C GLY A 107 1.70 4.03 18.71
N GLU A 108 2.44 4.68 17.82
CA GLU A 108 1.90 5.47 16.73
C GLU A 108 1.69 4.61 15.49
N VAL A 109 0.52 4.70 14.88
CA VAL A 109 0.25 4.01 13.63
C VAL A 109 0.85 4.83 12.48
N LEU A 110 1.76 4.20 11.74
CA LEU A 110 2.40 4.84 10.59
C LEU A 110 1.64 4.60 9.29
N GLY A 111 0.96 3.48 9.19
CA GLY A 111 0.22 3.11 7.99
C GLY A 111 -0.13 1.64 7.94
N ILE A 112 -0.66 1.24 6.80
CA ILE A 112 -1.07 -0.13 6.52
C ILE A 112 -0.21 -0.69 5.41
N ASP A 113 0.23 -1.94 5.57
CA ASP A 113 0.90 -2.70 4.52
C ASP A 113 -0.10 -3.75 4.02
N LEU A 114 -0.50 -3.61 2.76
CA LEU A 114 -1.48 -4.51 2.14
C LEU A 114 -0.82 -5.77 1.61
N PRO A 115 -1.58 -6.88 1.49
CA PRO A 115 -1.13 -7.99 0.65
C PRO A 115 -0.83 -7.47 -0.76
N LYS A 116 0.12 -8.08 -1.45
CA LYS A 116 0.49 -7.66 -2.81
C LYS A 116 -0.67 -7.78 -3.79
N ASN A 117 -1.52 -8.76 -3.60
CA ASN A 117 -2.71 -8.99 -4.40
C ASN A 117 -3.92 -9.18 -3.51
N VAL A 118 -5.05 -8.68 -3.97
CA VAL A 118 -6.34 -8.86 -3.27
C VAL A 118 -7.38 -9.39 -4.27
N GLU A 119 -8.38 -10.06 -3.73
CA GLU A 119 -9.51 -10.57 -4.51
C GLU A 119 -10.68 -9.63 -4.32
N LEU A 120 -11.19 -9.06 -5.43
CA LEU A 120 -12.33 -8.16 -5.40
C LEU A 120 -13.33 -8.54 -6.48
N THR A 121 -14.61 -8.51 -6.12
CA THR A 121 -15.70 -8.87 -7.03
C THR A 121 -16.18 -7.66 -7.80
N VAL A 122 -16.45 -7.87 -9.09
CA VAL A 122 -17.00 -6.83 -9.97
C VAL A 122 -18.47 -6.62 -9.63
N THR A 123 -18.84 -5.40 -9.29
CA THR A 123 -20.22 -5.02 -9.02
C THR A 123 -20.92 -4.39 -10.21
N GLU A 124 -20.16 -3.74 -11.08
CA GLU A 124 -20.71 -3.06 -12.25
C GLU A 124 -19.65 -3.01 -13.36
N THR A 125 -20.06 -3.40 -14.56
CA THR A 125 -19.27 -3.25 -15.76
C THR A 125 -20.19 -3.38 -16.97
N GLU A 126 -19.80 -2.75 -18.08
CA GLU A 126 -20.52 -2.88 -19.31
C GLU A 126 -20.21 -4.23 -19.98
N PRO A 127 -21.17 -4.82 -20.71
CA PRO A 127 -20.86 -6.02 -21.48
C PRO A 127 -19.87 -5.68 -22.58
N GLY A 128 -18.89 -6.57 -22.77
CA GLY A 128 -17.95 -6.44 -23.89
C GLY A 128 -18.66 -6.76 -25.19
N ILE A 129 -18.67 -5.81 -26.13
CA ILE A 129 -19.31 -6.00 -27.42
C ILE A 129 -18.31 -6.58 -28.40
N LYS A 130 -18.66 -7.71 -28.99
CA LYS A 130 -17.82 -8.41 -29.97
C LYS A 130 -17.66 -7.54 -31.21
N GLY A 131 -16.42 -7.20 -31.55
CA GLY A 131 -16.11 -6.38 -32.72
C GLY A 131 -15.78 -4.93 -32.43
N ASP A 132 -15.95 -4.45 -31.18
CA ASP A 132 -15.62 -3.08 -30.80
C ASP A 132 -14.13 -2.81 -30.76
N THR A 133 -13.31 -3.84 -30.74
CA THR A 133 -11.87 -3.69 -30.64
C THR A 133 -11.14 -4.58 -31.63
N VAL A 134 -10.10 -4.03 -32.23
CA VAL A 134 -9.26 -4.76 -33.17
C VAL A 134 -8.33 -5.73 -32.46
N SER A 135 -7.90 -5.41 -31.25
CA SER A 135 -7.10 -6.32 -30.40
C SER A 135 -6.94 -5.70 -29.02
N GLY A 136 -7.06 -6.54 -27.99
CA GLY A 136 -6.69 -6.19 -26.63
C GLY A 136 -7.43 -5.04 -25.99
N GLY A 137 -8.67 -4.78 -26.38
CA GLY A 137 -9.47 -3.73 -25.79
C GLY A 137 -9.73 -3.94 -24.31
N SER A 138 -9.94 -2.83 -23.60
CA SER A 138 -10.26 -2.85 -22.18
C SER A 138 -11.51 -2.03 -21.91
N LYS A 139 -12.08 -2.24 -20.75
CA LYS A 139 -13.25 -1.49 -20.27
C LYS A 139 -13.11 -1.22 -18.79
N ALA A 140 -13.89 -0.29 -18.27
CA ALA A 140 -13.91 -0.01 -16.85
C ALA A 140 -14.80 -1.02 -16.11
N ALA A 141 -14.36 -1.46 -14.95
CA ALA A 141 -15.15 -2.27 -14.04
C ALA A 141 -15.10 -1.65 -12.64
N THR A 142 -16.27 -1.54 -12.01
CA THR A 142 -16.39 -1.08 -10.63
C THR A 142 -16.37 -2.31 -9.72
N LEU A 143 -15.50 -2.28 -8.72
CA LEU A 143 -15.34 -3.39 -7.78
C LEU A 143 -16.15 -3.15 -6.51
N GLU A 144 -16.27 -4.19 -5.68
CA GLU A 144 -17.08 -4.15 -4.46
C GLU A 144 -16.67 -3.05 -3.47
N THR A 145 -15.43 -2.57 -3.55
CA THR A 145 -14.93 -1.46 -2.72
C THR A 145 -15.24 -0.08 -3.30
N GLY A 146 -15.81 -0.02 -4.50
CA GLY A 146 -16.02 1.22 -5.25
C GLY A 146 -14.86 1.60 -6.15
N TYR A 147 -13.74 0.88 -6.09
CA TYR A 147 -12.58 1.13 -6.93
C TYR A 147 -12.90 0.76 -8.38
N VAL A 148 -12.52 1.64 -9.32
CA VAL A 148 -12.72 1.42 -10.76
C VAL A 148 -11.39 1.04 -11.38
N VAL A 149 -11.36 -0.07 -12.11
CA VAL A 149 -10.13 -0.60 -12.72
C VAL A 149 -10.41 -0.95 -14.18
N GLN A 150 -9.36 -0.83 -15.02
CA GLN A 150 -9.44 -1.26 -16.42
C GLN A 150 -9.25 -2.78 -16.51
N VAL A 151 -10.17 -3.45 -17.18
CA VAL A 151 -10.19 -4.91 -17.28
C VAL A 151 -10.37 -5.35 -18.74
N PRO A 152 -10.00 -6.59 -19.07
CA PRO A 152 -10.33 -7.15 -20.40
C PRO A 152 -11.84 -7.19 -20.66
N LEU A 153 -12.22 -7.19 -21.92
CA LEU A 153 -13.63 -7.16 -22.32
C LEU A 153 -14.43 -8.38 -21.88
N PHE A 154 -13.78 -9.51 -21.62
CA PHE A 154 -14.49 -10.73 -21.22
C PHE A 154 -14.94 -10.74 -19.76
N ILE A 155 -14.57 -9.75 -18.98
CA ILE A 155 -14.96 -9.66 -17.57
C ILE A 155 -16.43 -9.29 -17.46
N ASN A 156 -17.15 -9.96 -16.56
CA ASN A 156 -18.57 -9.76 -16.31
C ASN A 156 -18.82 -9.37 -14.86
N GLU A 157 -19.97 -8.79 -14.61
CA GLU A 157 -20.46 -8.57 -13.23
C GLU A 157 -20.49 -9.90 -12.49
N GLY A 158 -20.10 -9.88 -11.22
CA GLY A 158 -20.03 -11.07 -10.39
C GLY A 158 -18.69 -11.82 -10.47
N ASP A 159 -17.86 -11.49 -11.45
CA ASP A 159 -16.52 -12.10 -11.54
C ASP A 159 -15.64 -11.62 -10.38
N THR A 160 -14.84 -12.51 -9.82
CA THR A 160 -13.84 -12.18 -8.82
C THR A 160 -12.49 -12.00 -9.51
N LEU A 161 -11.88 -10.85 -9.27
CA LEU A 161 -10.64 -10.47 -9.90
C LEU A 161 -9.50 -10.42 -8.88
N ILE A 162 -8.30 -10.72 -9.35
CA ILE A 162 -7.09 -10.49 -8.60
C ILE A 162 -6.54 -9.14 -9.03
N ILE A 163 -6.39 -8.24 -8.06
CA ILE A 163 -5.92 -6.87 -8.26
C ILE A 163 -4.60 -6.69 -7.53
N SER A 164 -3.61 -6.14 -8.22
CA SER A 164 -2.33 -5.79 -7.60
C SER A 164 -2.50 -4.53 -6.76
N THR A 165 -2.12 -4.59 -5.49
CA THR A 165 -2.18 -3.42 -4.60
C THR A 165 -1.01 -2.47 -4.80
N THR A 166 0.05 -2.92 -5.48
CA THR A 166 1.23 -2.11 -5.75
C THR A 166 0.93 -0.98 -6.75
N ASP A 167 0.20 -1.31 -7.82
CA ASP A 167 -0.13 -0.34 -8.88
C ASP A 167 -1.64 -0.20 -9.13
N GLY A 168 -2.47 -0.98 -8.43
CA GLY A 168 -3.92 -0.93 -8.58
C GLY A 168 -4.46 -1.57 -9.84
N LYS A 169 -3.66 -2.38 -10.53
CA LYS A 169 -4.04 -2.94 -11.84
C LYS A 169 -4.60 -4.34 -11.73
N TYR A 170 -5.44 -4.66 -12.71
CA TYR A 170 -5.95 -6.01 -12.91
C TYR A 170 -4.79 -6.97 -13.20
N VAL A 171 -4.81 -8.13 -12.54
CA VAL A 171 -3.82 -9.20 -12.76
C VAL A 171 -4.48 -10.36 -13.51
N SER A 172 -5.56 -10.89 -12.96
CA SER A 172 -6.25 -12.04 -13.56
C SER A 172 -7.66 -12.18 -12.99
N ARG A 173 -8.45 -13.01 -13.63
CA ARG A 173 -9.75 -13.42 -13.11
C ARG A 173 -9.57 -14.72 -12.35
N GLN A 174 -10.15 -14.79 -11.16
CA GLN A 174 -10.17 -16.01 -10.38
C GLN A 174 -11.31 -16.89 -10.84
N ASN A 175 -11.03 -18.15 -11.06
CA ASN A 175 -12.02 -19.16 -11.46
C ASN A 175 -12.53 -19.93 -10.25
#